data_a5b6e497ec4c720ace62a1bd00ee758f
#
_entry.id   a5b6e497ec4c720ace62a1bd00ee758f
#
_cell.length_a   1.000
_cell.length_b   1.000
_cell.length_c   1.000
_cell.angle_alpha   90.00
_cell.angle_beta   90.00
_cell.angle_gamma   90.00
#
_symmetry.space_group_name_H-M   'P 1'
#
loop_
_entity.id
_entity.type
_entity.pdbx_description
1 polymer ?
#
loop_
_entity_poly.entity_id
_entity_poly.type
_entity_poly.pdbx_seq_one_letter_code
_entity_poly.pdbx_strand_id
1 'polypeptide(L)'
;MKDIILSNRVDGRIPYLPNYISNHAIAVYMIALITCFVLYINYSMQWYWYVFGLVEVLGFFYYSNTLTKKWAVSSSKLFLKRIFWTAFTVRLLVMLFLYWFHNEMTGQPFMFAAADAIEYYNEGVWIAETIRNGEFNIYWDYKFVQRNGVSDAGYPMYLGLMCLISGDSILFTRIIKCILGAFSCVLLYKLGTRNFGESIGRIAAILMMLSPHFMIYGGMHLKETEMIFLMLLFLERSDYMIRNRSFNFRSISVVVVLMALLFTFRTILGLTALFSVALTLLLSSKRVISMGKRIVFLIVFGLVSLYFVGGRIASEVEKVWEQRETNQSNRHSEIVRTQSLAKYASASVFAPMIFTIPFPTMVETPGQETSRMLHGAMVVKNIMSFFCILAIIMLVLPIFKIPDTWRNHVLIGSFLIAYLVILVLSAFAHADRFHLVALPLEFLFAAYGVSFLNNKKIRSLYTYWLVLMFVAFVAWNWFKLSGRGMI
;
A
#
# COMPACT_ATOMS: atom_id res chain seq x y z
N MET A 1 -29.10 -4.31 -16.45
CA MET A 1 -28.06 -3.26 -16.55
C MET A 1 -28.59 -1.86 -16.21
N LYS A 2 -29.78 -1.44 -16.70
CA LYS A 2 -30.48 -0.22 -16.23
C LYS A 2 -30.81 -0.26 -14.74
N ASP A 3 -31.18 -1.42 -14.22
CA ASP A 3 -31.60 -1.61 -12.82
C ASP A 3 -30.45 -1.45 -11.81
N ILE A 4 -29.19 -1.79 -12.18
CA ILE A 4 -28.01 -1.56 -11.33
C ILE A 4 -27.66 -0.07 -11.26
N ILE A 5 -27.86 0.67 -12.35
CA ILE A 5 -27.67 2.13 -12.38
C ILE A 5 -28.78 2.83 -11.61
N LEU A 6 -30.01 2.30 -11.67
CA LEU A 6 -31.15 2.79 -10.94
C LEU A 6 -31.06 2.50 -9.41
N SER A 7 -30.57 1.31 -9.00
CA SER A 7 -30.37 0.99 -7.60
C SER A 7 -29.34 1.92 -6.92
N ASN A 8 -28.29 2.30 -7.64
CA ASN A 8 -27.30 3.27 -7.14
C ASN A 8 -27.84 4.73 -7.09
N ARG A 9 -28.86 5.06 -7.88
CA ARG A 9 -29.55 6.37 -7.78
C ARG A 9 -30.58 6.43 -6.64
N VAL A 10 -31.17 5.30 -6.28
CA VAL A 10 -32.17 5.22 -5.21
C VAL A 10 -31.56 5.51 -3.83
N ASP A 11 -30.26 5.22 -3.63
CA ASP A 11 -29.57 5.42 -2.34
C ASP A 11 -28.91 6.80 -2.18
N GLY A 12 -29.02 7.72 -3.14
CA GLY A 12 -28.39 9.05 -3.07
C GLY A 12 -26.86 9.04 -3.10
N ARG A 13 -26.23 7.92 -3.49
CA ARG A 13 -24.77 7.76 -3.55
C ARG A 13 -24.16 8.35 -4.80
N ILE A 14 -22.96 8.91 -4.68
CA ILE A 14 -22.21 9.47 -5.81
C ILE A 14 -21.41 8.34 -6.48
N PRO A 15 -21.62 8.09 -7.81
CA PRO A 15 -20.97 6.99 -8.52
C PRO A 15 -19.59 7.34 -9.12
N TYR A 16 -19.05 8.54 -8.87
CA TYR A 16 -17.77 9.03 -9.38
C TYR A 16 -17.08 9.93 -8.35
N LEU A 17 -15.82 10.25 -8.57
CA LEU A 17 -15.09 11.21 -7.74
C LEU A 17 -15.63 12.64 -7.99
N PRO A 18 -16.21 13.33 -7.00
CA PRO A 18 -16.76 14.67 -7.20
C PRO A 18 -15.64 15.71 -7.27
N ASN A 19 -15.83 16.74 -8.09
CA ASN A 19 -14.89 17.86 -8.24
C ASN A 19 -14.61 18.57 -6.89
N TYR A 20 -15.57 18.52 -5.98
CA TYR A 20 -15.40 19.06 -4.63
C TYR A 20 -14.15 18.53 -3.94
N ILE A 21 -13.92 17.21 -3.95
CA ILE A 21 -12.70 16.62 -3.36
C ILE A 21 -11.46 17.18 -4.04
N SER A 22 -11.41 17.08 -5.37
CA SER A 22 -10.23 17.40 -6.15
C SER A 22 -9.85 18.85 -6.06
N ASN A 23 -10.83 19.76 -6.22
CA ASN A 23 -10.57 21.19 -6.20
C ASN A 23 -10.06 21.66 -4.82
N HIS A 24 -10.65 21.15 -3.73
CA HIS A 24 -10.21 21.50 -2.38
C HIS A 24 -8.86 20.87 -2.04
N ALA A 25 -8.61 19.62 -2.43
CA ALA A 25 -7.31 18.99 -2.23
C ALA A 25 -6.19 19.71 -2.99
N ILE A 26 -6.42 20.06 -4.26
CA ILE A 26 -5.47 20.84 -5.07
C ILE A 26 -5.21 22.22 -4.44
N ALA A 27 -6.27 22.93 -4.04
CA ALA A 27 -6.12 24.24 -3.42
C ALA A 27 -5.30 24.17 -2.11
N VAL A 28 -5.62 23.22 -1.23
CA VAL A 28 -4.87 23.02 0.02
C VAL A 28 -3.42 22.66 -0.26
N TYR A 29 -3.15 21.80 -1.24
CA TYR A 29 -1.79 21.43 -1.62
C TYR A 29 -0.99 22.64 -2.15
N MET A 30 -1.58 23.42 -3.05
CA MET A 30 -0.94 24.65 -3.57
C MET A 30 -0.63 25.66 -2.45
N ILE A 31 -1.60 25.90 -1.57
CA ILE A 31 -1.40 26.81 -0.43
C ILE A 31 -0.28 26.26 0.49
N ALA A 32 -0.26 24.96 0.75
CA ALA A 32 0.79 24.33 1.56
C ALA A 32 2.18 24.45 0.92
N LEU A 33 2.28 24.25 -0.41
CA LEU A 33 3.54 24.47 -1.16
C LEU A 33 4.04 25.90 -1.02
N ILE A 34 3.19 26.89 -1.29
CA ILE A 34 3.53 28.31 -1.20
C ILE A 34 3.94 28.68 0.23
N THR A 35 3.16 28.23 1.22
CA THR A 35 3.44 28.50 2.64
C THR A 35 4.78 27.90 3.07
N CYS A 36 5.06 26.64 2.74
CA CYS A 36 6.34 26.03 3.07
C CYS A 36 7.51 26.70 2.33
N PHE A 37 7.33 27.08 1.07
CA PHE A 37 8.35 27.80 0.32
C PHE A 37 8.69 29.17 0.97
N VAL A 38 7.67 29.92 1.36
CA VAL A 38 7.87 31.28 1.99
C VAL A 38 8.44 31.13 3.39
N LEU A 39 7.90 30.23 4.23
CA LEU A 39 8.37 30.09 5.62
C LEU A 39 9.78 29.54 5.72
N TYR A 40 10.15 28.64 4.79
CA TYR A 40 11.43 27.91 4.83
C TYR A 40 12.29 28.22 3.61
N ILE A 41 12.30 29.48 3.15
CA ILE A 41 12.97 29.90 1.90
C ILE A 41 14.45 29.53 1.85
N ASN A 42 15.16 29.63 2.99
CA ASN A 42 16.57 29.28 3.09
C ASN A 42 16.86 27.78 3.02
N TYR A 43 15.82 26.97 3.17
CA TYR A 43 15.86 25.49 3.14
C TYR A 43 14.95 24.92 2.07
N SER A 44 14.51 25.75 1.13
CA SER A 44 13.62 25.34 0.05
C SER A 44 14.32 24.38 -0.91
N MET A 45 13.61 23.34 -1.35
CA MET A 45 14.07 22.49 -2.44
C MET A 45 14.18 23.32 -3.74
N GLN A 46 14.90 22.78 -4.70
CA GLN A 46 14.98 23.36 -6.03
C GLN A 46 13.59 23.44 -6.66
N TRP A 47 13.28 24.56 -7.33
CA TRP A 47 11.94 24.93 -7.81
C TRP A 47 11.27 23.84 -8.69
N TYR A 48 12.05 23.09 -9.47
CA TYR A 48 11.52 22.05 -10.36
C TYR A 48 10.86 20.90 -9.58
N TRP A 49 11.26 20.63 -8.33
CA TRP A 49 10.60 19.61 -7.50
C TRP A 49 9.20 20.04 -7.06
N TYR A 50 9.01 21.33 -6.79
CA TYR A 50 7.68 21.88 -6.50
C TYR A 50 6.77 21.77 -7.72
N VAL A 51 7.30 22.11 -8.91
CA VAL A 51 6.56 21.99 -10.19
C VAL A 51 6.21 20.54 -10.47
N PHE A 52 7.16 19.63 -10.28
CA PHE A 52 6.93 18.20 -10.49
C PHE A 52 5.80 17.67 -9.59
N GLY A 53 5.86 17.94 -8.28
CA GLY A 53 4.80 17.52 -7.35
C GLY A 53 3.44 18.14 -7.68
N LEU A 54 3.42 19.41 -8.12
CA LEU A 54 2.19 20.07 -8.55
C LEU A 54 1.59 19.40 -9.80
N VAL A 55 2.40 19.08 -10.79
CA VAL A 55 1.97 18.39 -12.02
C VAL A 55 1.39 17.03 -11.69
N GLU A 56 2.01 16.27 -10.79
CA GLU A 56 1.51 14.96 -10.38
C GLU A 56 0.17 15.06 -9.64
N VAL A 57 0.03 15.99 -8.68
CA VAL A 57 -1.24 16.17 -7.95
C VAL A 57 -2.35 16.64 -8.87
N LEU A 58 -2.07 17.61 -9.76
CA LEU A 58 -3.02 18.07 -10.78
C LEU A 58 -3.41 16.93 -11.71
N GLY A 59 -2.44 16.21 -12.24
CA GLY A 59 -2.67 15.07 -13.13
C GLY A 59 -3.50 13.99 -12.46
N PHE A 60 -3.15 13.59 -11.23
CA PHE A 60 -3.91 12.59 -10.48
C PHE A 60 -5.39 13.00 -10.32
N PHE A 61 -5.67 14.18 -9.81
CA PHE A 61 -7.05 14.60 -9.56
C PHE A 61 -7.84 14.86 -10.83
N TYR A 62 -7.22 15.46 -11.85
CA TYR A 62 -7.86 15.69 -13.15
C TYR A 62 -8.28 14.38 -13.83
N TYR A 63 -7.35 13.43 -13.94
CA TYR A 63 -7.64 12.13 -14.55
C TYR A 63 -8.56 11.28 -13.70
N SER A 64 -8.45 11.32 -12.37
CA SER A 64 -9.38 10.63 -11.48
C SER A 64 -10.81 11.12 -11.66
N ASN A 65 -11.04 12.43 -11.71
CA ASN A 65 -12.36 13.00 -11.98
C ASN A 65 -12.90 12.59 -13.35
N THR A 66 -12.08 12.75 -14.38
CA THR A 66 -12.47 12.50 -15.77
C THR A 66 -12.77 11.02 -16.00
N LEU A 67 -11.88 10.13 -15.56
CA LEU A 67 -12.02 8.69 -15.81
C LEU A 67 -13.13 8.06 -14.96
N THR A 68 -13.30 8.47 -13.70
CA THR A 68 -14.41 7.95 -12.87
C THR A 68 -15.76 8.32 -13.45
N LYS A 69 -15.94 9.52 -14.03
CA LYS A 69 -17.16 9.92 -14.73
C LYS A 69 -17.32 9.17 -16.04
N LYS A 70 -16.29 9.20 -16.91
CA LYS A 70 -16.34 8.61 -18.25
C LYS A 70 -16.54 7.09 -18.24
N TRP A 71 -15.92 6.40 -17.28
CA TRP A 71 -16.01 4.94 -17.20
C TRP A 71 -17.14 4.44 -16.30
N ALA A 72 -17.85 5.31 -15.58
CA ALA A 72 -19.01 4.95 -14.77
C ALA A 72 -20.13 4.25 -15.58
N VAL A 73 -20.29 4.64 -16.84
CA VAL A 73 -21.34 4.11 -17.73
C VAL A 73 -20.90 2.91 -18.58
N SER A 74 -19.64 2.51 -18.52
CA SER A 74 -19.14 1.37 -19.31
C SER A 74 -19.62 0.03 -18.73
N SER A 75 -19.76 -1.00 -19.58
CA SER A 75 -20.04 -2.34 -19.10
C SER A 75 -18.86 -2.87 -18.24
N SER A 76 -19.14 -3.77 -17.28
CA SER A 76 -18.10 -4.33 -16.40
C SER A 76 -16.98 -5.02 -17.19
N LYS A 77 -17.29 -5.72 -18.29
CA LYS A 77 -16.29 -6.35 -19.18
C LYS A 77 -15.38 -5.31 -19.84
N LEU A 78 -15.98 -4.22 -20.36
CA LEU A 78 -15.23 -3.14 -20.99
C LEU A 78 -14.39 -2.38 -19.97
N PHE A 79 -14.92 -2.16 -18.76
CA PHE A 79 -14.18 -1.54 -17.67
C PHE A 79 -12.94 -2.37 -17.28
N LEU A 80 -13.09 -3.68 -17.11
CA LEU A 80 -11.96 -4.59 -16.81
C LEU A 80 -10.86 -4.52 -17.87
N LYS A 81 -11.23 -4.51 -19.16
CA LYS A 81 -10.27 -4.36 -20.25
C LYS A 81 -9.55 -3.01 -20.20
N ARG A 82 -10.31 -1.92 -20.01
CA ARG A 82 -9.76 -0.55 -19.94
C ARG A 82 -8.82 -0.38 -18.75
N ILE A 83 -9.26 -0.78 -17.55
CA ILE A 83 -8.44 -0.62 -16.34
C ILE A 83 -7.12 -1.40 -16.44
N PHE A 84 -7.16 -2.64 -16.95
CA PHE A 84 -5.96 -3.45 -17.12
C PHE A 84 -4.97 -2.81 -18.11
N TRP A 85 -5.42 -2.53 -19.34
CA TRP A 85 -4.53 -2.01 -20.37
C TRP A 85 -4.03 -0.61 -20.07
N THR A 86 -4.86 0.27 -19.54
CA THR A 86 -4.41 1.62 -19.15
C THR A 86 -3.41 1.53 -17.99
N ALA A 87 -3.69 0.72 -16.97
CA ALA A 87 -2.77 0.51 -15.86
C ALA A 87 -1.43 -0.09 -16.31
N PHE A 88 -1.46 -1.06 -17.23
CA PHE A 88 -0.27 -1.67 -17.80
C PHE A 88 0.55 -0.65 -18.59
N THR A 89 -0.09 0.05 -19.54
CA THR A 89 0.60 1.03 -20.41
C THR A 89 1.24 2.15 -19.60
N VAL A 90 0.50 2.74 -18.65
CA VAL A 90 1.04 3.83 -17.82
C VAL A 90 2.23 3.34 -16.99
N ARG A 91 2.13 2.18 -16.35
CA ARG A 91 3.24 1.60 -15.58
C ARG A 91 4.43 1.24 -16.45
N LEU A 92 4.19 0.71 -17.64
CA LEU A 92 5.25 0.38 -18.59
C LEU A 92 6.02 1.65 -19.02
N LEU A 93 5.31 2.73 -19.35
CA LEU A 93 5.93 4.00 -19.71
C LEU A 93 6.76 4.60 -18.57
N VAL A 94 6.21 4.61 -17.36
CA VAL A 94 6.93 5.08 -16.16
C VAL A 94 8.14 4.19 -15.86
N MET A 95 8.00 2.87 -15.98
CA MET A 95 9.08 1.91 -15.75
C MET A 95 10.22 2.11 -16.77
N LEU A 96 9.90 2.29 -18.06
CA LEU A 96 10.90 2.54 -19.11
C LEU A 96 11.61 3.86 -18.86
N PHE A 97 10.89 4.90 -18.48
CA PHE A 97 11.48 6.19 -18.10
C PHE A 97 12.41 6.04 -16.89
N LEU A 98 11.98 5.39 -15.80
CA LEU A 98 12.81 5.18 -14.61
C LEU A 98 14.03 4.29 -14.90
N TYR A 99 13.87 3.27 -15.76
CA TYR A 99 14.99 2.42 -16.19
C TYR A 99 16.07 3.24 -16.91
N TRP A 100 15.67 4.00 -17.93
CA TRP A 100 16.55 4.90 -18.65
C TRP A 100 17.17 5.95 -17.74
N PHE A 101 16.35 6.65 -16.97
CA PHE A 101 16.77 7.73 -16.09
C PHE A 101 17.80 7.27 -15.04
N HIS A 102 17.56 6.17 -14.36
CA HIS A 102 18.53 5.66 -13.38
C HIS A 102 19.82 5.20 -14.06
N ASN A 103 19.74 4.56 -15.22
CA ASN A 103 20.92 4.13 -15.96
C ASN A 103 21.81 5.32 -16.36
N GLU A 104 21.22 6.41 -16.85
CA GLU A 104 21.96 7.65 -17.16
C GLU A 104 22.57 8.30 -15.92
N MET A 105 21.87 8.28 -14.80
CA MET A 105 22.30 9.02 -13.61
C MET A 105 23.24 8.24 -12.69
N THR A 106 23.18 6.91 -12.67
CA THR A 106 23.96 6.06 -11.76
C THR A 106 24.88 5.06 -12.48
N GLY A 107 24.81 4.96 -13.82
CA GLY A 107 25.46 3.92 -14.60
C GLY A 107 24.85 2.53 -14.43
N GLN A 108 23.74 2.41 -13.69
CA GLN A 108 23.03 1.16 -13.42
C GLN A 108 21.52 1.41 -13.43
N PRO A 109 20.69 0.43 -13.81
CA PRO A 109 19.25 0.61 -13.84
C PRO A 109 18.60 0.58 -12.44
N PHE A 110 19.34 0.92 -11.40
CA PHE A 110 18.90 0.97 -10.03
C PHE A 110 18.87 2.41 -9.51
N MET A 111 17.95 2.67 -8.59
CA MET A 111 17.84 3.98 -7.95
C MET A 111 19.09 4.31 -7.11
N PHE A 112 19.27 5.59 -6.80
CA PHE A 112 20.28 6.03 -5.82
C PHE A 112 20.07 5.32 -4.47
N ALA A 113 21.15 4.95 -3.80
CA ALA A 113 21.11 4.22 -2.53
C ALA A 113 20.24 2.94 -2.59
N ALA A 114 20.33 2.20 -3.68
CA ALA A 114 19.49 1.05 -4.00
C ALA A 114 19.94 -0.26 -3.34
N ALA A 115 20.52 -0.23 -2.14
CA ALA A 115 21.09 -1.41 -1.48
C ALA A 115 20.17 -2.64 -1.57
N ASP A 116 18.91 -2.50 -1.14
CA ASP A 116 17.94 -3.60 -1.16
C ASP A 116 17.66 -4.12 -2.60
N ALA A 117 17.55 -3.22 -3.59
CA ALA A 117 17.22 -3.61 -4.96
C ALA A 117 18.36 -4.37 -5.63
N ILE A 118 19.60 -3.95 -5.38
CA ILE A 118 20.82 -4.62 -5.88
C ILE A 118 21.00 -5.96 -5.17
N GLU A 119 20.81 -6.00 -3.85
CA GLU A 119 20.92 -7.23 -3.06
C GLU A 119 19.91 -8.28 -3.56
N TYR A 120 18.64 -7.92 -3.73
CA TYR A 120 17.62 -8.84 -4.26
C TYR A 120 17.95 -9.32 -5.68
N TYR A 121 18.46 -8.45 -6.54
CA TYR A 121 18.85 -8.83 -7.89
C TYR A 121 20.00 -9.84 -7.86
N ASN A 122 21.06 -9.54 -7.12
CA ASN A 122 22.23 -10.42 -7.01
C ASN A 122 21.86 -11.78 -6.39
N GLU A 123 21.02 -11.78 -5.35
CA GLU A 123 20.51 -13.02 -4.75
C GLU A 123 19.68 -13.82 -5.76
N GLY A 124 18.86 -13.14 -6.60
CA GLY A 124 18.10 -13.78 -7.67
C GLY A 124 18.98 -14.41 -8.74
N VAL A 125 20.03 -13.71 -9.20
CA VAL A 125 21.00 -14.25 -10.15
C VAL A 125 21.72 -15.46 -9.56
N TRP A 126 22.18 -15.36 -8.32
CA TRP A 126 22.81 -16.48 -7.62
C TRP A 126 21.91 -17.72 -7.52
N ILE A 127 20.62 -17.53 -7.20
CA ILE A 127 19.62 -18.62 -7.21
C ILE A 127 19.53 -19.26 -8.60
N ALA A 128 19.46 -18.44 -9.65
CA ALA A 128 19.39 -18.95 -11.01
C ALA A 128 20.63 -19.77 -11.39
N GLU A 129 21.82 -19.30 -11.01
CA GLU A 129 23.08 -20.01 -11.21
C GLU A 129 23.13 -21.35 -10.44
N THR A 130 22.77 -21.36 -9.15
CA THR A 130 22.73 -22.60 -8.37
C THR A 130 21.74 -23.63 -8.91
N ILE A 131 20.60 -23.17 -9.46
CA ILE A 131 19.65 -24.07 -10.12
C ILE A 131 20.21 -24.61 -11.45
N ARG A 132 20.86 -23.76 -12.29
CA ARG A 132 21.49 -24.18 -13.56
C ARG A 132 22.57 -25.22 -13.34
N ASN A 133 23.33 -25.08 -12.24
CA ASN A 133 24.40 -26.00 -11.87
C ASN A 133 23.92 -27.26 -11.12
N GLY A 134 22.64 -27.34 -10.77
CA GLY A 134 22.09 -28.43 -9.94
C GLY A 134 22.45 -28.36 -8.46
N GLU A 135 22.90 -27.20 -7.98
CA GLU A 135 23.43 -26.96 -6.63
C GLU A 135 22.47 -26.10 -5.76
N PHE A 136 21.18 -26.15 -6.02
CA PHE A 136 20.19 -25.34 -5.28
C PHE A 136 20.18 -25.58 -3.77
N ASN A 137 20.65 -26.76 -3.34
CA ASN A 137 20.86 -27.07 -1.92
C ASN A 137 21.77 -26.05 -1.22
N ILE A 138 22.79 -25.48 -1.89
CA ILE A 138 23.71 -24.47 -1.34
C ILE A 138 22.91 -23.21 -0.93
N TYR A 139 22.06 -22.72 -1.83
CA TYR A 139 21.18 -21.59 -1.50
C TYR A 139 20.19 -21.93 -0.38
N TRP A 140 19.59 -23.13 -0.43
CA TRP A 140 18.66 -23.58 0.59
C TRP A 140 19.30 -23.60 1.98
N ASP A 141 20.48 -24.20 2.09
CA ASP A 141 21.21 -24.28 3.37
C ASP A 141 21.58 -22.88 3.87
N TYR A 142 22.10 -22.02 3.02
CA TYR A 142 22.40 -20.64 3.37
C TYR A 142 21.19 -19.88 3.89
N LYS A 143 20.07 -19.88 3.15
CA LYS A 143 18.90 -19.07 3.48
C LYS A 143 18.11 -19.62 4.66
N PHE A 144 17.84 -20.91 4.64
CA PHE A 144 16.89 -21.52 5.59
C PHE A 144 17.57 -22.20 6.78
N VAL A 145 18.80 -22.62 6.68
CA VAL A 145 19.53 -23.27 7.78
C VAL A 145 20.44 -22.26 8.48
N GLN A 146 21.36 -21.60 7.77
CA GLN A 146 22.33 -20.71 8.40
C GLN A 146 21.72 -19.37 8.82
N ARG A 147 20.94 -18.71 7.95
CA ARG A 147 20.28 -17.44 8.28
C ARG A 147 18.95 -17.59 8.99
N ASN A 148 18.40 -18.78 9.07
CA ASN A 148 17.11 -19.07 9.70
C ASN A 148 15.95 -18.19 9.16
N GLY A 149 16.07 -17.71 7.93
CA GLY A 149 15.20 -16.69 7.36
C GLY A 149 14.14 -17.26 6.42
N VAL A 150 12.88 -17.28 6.86
CA VAL A 150 11.73 -17.52 5.98
C VAL A 150 11.27 -16.21 5.35
N SER A 151 11.30 -15.13 6.14
CA SER A 151 10.97 -13.79 5.68
C SER A 151 11.98 -13.32 4.63
N ASP A 152 11.47 -12.62 3.62
CA ASP A 152 12.27 -12.06 2.52
C ASP A 152 12.95 -13.11 1.61
N ALA A 153 12.64 -14.41 1.75
CA ALA A 153 13.11 -15.44 0.84
C ALA A 153 12.29 -15.53 -0.46
N GLY A 154 11.00 -15.21 -0.38
CA GLY A 154 10.07 -15.37 -1.51
C GLY A 154 10.39 -14.46 -2.70
N TYR A 155 10.83 -13.23 -2.46
CA TYR A 155 11.13 -12.31 -3.56
C TYR A 155 12.42 -12.68 -4.32
N PRO A 156 13.56 -12.96 -3.68
CA PRO A 156 14.73 -13.50 -4.38
C PRO A 156 14.46 -14.81 -5.13
N MET A 157 13.68 -15.73 -4.57
CA MET A 157 13.29 -16.96 -5.26
C MET A 157 12.45 -16.67 -6.51
N TYR A 158 11.50 -15.73 -6.42
CA TYR A 158 10.75 -15.26 -7.58
C TYR A 158 11.68 -14.65 -8.64
N LEU A 159 12.64 -13.80 -8.24
CA LEU A 159 13.62 -13.22 -9.14
C LEU A 159 14.50 -14.29 -9.78
N GLY A 160 14.95 -15.30 -9.02
CA GLY A 160 15.73 -16.43 -9.55
C GLY A 160 14.98 -17.17 -10.65
N LEU A 161 13.68 -17.42 -10.49
CA LEU A 161 12.84 -17.99 -11.54
C LEU A 161 12.74 -17.07 -12.77
N MET A 162 12.63 -15.77 -12.57
CA MET A 162 12.62 -14.79 -13.67
C MET A 162 13.99 -14.77 -14.41
N CYS A 163 15.09 -14.80 -13.68
CA CYS A 163 16.43 -14.88 -14.25
C CYS A 163 16.67 -16.18 -15.03
N LEU A 164 16.15 -17.31 -14.58
CA LEU A 164 16.20 -18.56 -15.33
C LEU A 164 15.52 -18.48 -16.70
N ILE A 165 14.40 -17.77 -16.78
CA ILE A 165 13.60 -17.62 -18.00
C ILE A 165 14.20 -16.56 -18.94
N SER A 166 14.72 -15.47 -18.38
CA SER A 166 15.09 -14.26 -19.13
C SER A 166 16.59 -14.09 -19.39
N GLY A 167 17.46 -14.98 -18.85
CA GLY A 167 18.90 -14.77 -18.90
C GLY A 167 19.36 -13.54 -18.13
N ASP A 168 18.83 -13.36 -16.92
CA ASP A 168 19.19 -12.30 -15.95
C ASP A 168 18.74 -10.87 -16.36
N SER A 169 17.74 -10.78 -17.24
CA SER A 169 17.23 -9.49 -17.73
C SER A 169 16.39 -8.75 -16.67
N ILE A 170 16.91 -7.64 -16.17
CA ILE A 170 16.19 -6.73 -15.25
C ILE A 170 14.94 -6.15 -15.93
N LEU A 171 15.04 -5.81 -17.22
CA LEU A 171 13.93 -5.23 -17.98
C LEU A 171 12.75 -6.21 -18.07
N PHE A 172 13.02 -7.50 -18.34
CA PHE A 172 12.00 -8.54 -18.38
C PHE A 172 11.25 -8.63 -17.05
N THR A 173 11.98 -8.71 -15.95
CA THR A 173 11.38 -8.78 -14.60
C THR A 173 10.50 -7.56 -14.32
N ARG A 174 10.92 -6.36 -14.70
CA ARG A 174 10.13 -5.14 -14.52
C ARG A 174 8.88 -5.08 -15.41
N ILE A 175 8.92 -5.65 -16.61
CA ILE A 175 7.72 -5.81 -17.45
C ILE A 175 6.70 -6.71 -16.77
N ILE A 176 7.14 -7.84 -16.20
CA ILE A 176 6.26 -8.72 -15.42
C ILE A 176 5.64 -7.98 -14.23
N LYS A 177 6.43 -7.15 -13.52
CA LYS A 177 5.89 -6.28 -12.44
C LYS A 177 4.78 -5.35 -12.95
N CYS A 178 4.93 -4.74 -14.12
CA CYS A 178 3.88 -3.89 -14.70
C CYS A 178 2.59 -4.68 -14.95
N ILE A 179 2.70 -5.94 -15.39
CA ILE A 179 1.55 -6.85 -15.56
C ILE A 179 0.89 -7.15 -14.21
N LEU A 180 1.68 -7.52 -13.19
CA LEU A 180 1.16 -7.78 -11.84
C LEU A 180 0.49 -6.54 -11.23
N GLY A 181 1.08 -5.36 -11.42
CA GLY A 181 0.50 -4.09 -10.99
C GLY A 181 -0.83 -3.76 -11.69
N ALA A 182 -0.97 -4.09 -12.98
CA ALA A 182 -2.23 -3.95 -13.70
C ALA A 182 -3.29 -4.94 -13.21
N PHE A 183 -2.92 -6.19 -12.98
CA PHE A 183 -3.82 -7.18 -12.36
C PHE A 183 -4.24 -6.80 -10.95
N SER A 184 -3.38 -6.13 -10.18
CA SER A 184 -3.73 -5.63 -8.85
C SER A 184 -4.89 -4.64 -8.89
N CYS A 185 -4.96 -3.77 -9.90
CA CYS A 185 -6.11 -2.88 -10.11
C CYS A 185 -7.38 -3.66 -10.44
N VAL A 186 -7.28 -4.74 -11.23
CA VAL A 186 -8.41 -5.64 -11.54
C VAL A 186 -8.90 -6.37 -10.30
N LEU A 187 -7.97 -6.86 -9.46
CA LEU A 187 -8.32 -7.54 -8.20
C LEU A 187 -9.01 -6.60 -7.21
N LEU A 188 -8.51 -5.37 -7.08
CA LEU A 188 -9.13 -4.35 -6.24
C LEU A 188 -10.54 -4.00 -6.71
N TYR A 189 -10.76 -3.87 -8.03
CA TYR A 189 -12.09 -3.69 -8.61
C TYR A 189 -13.03 -4.85 -8.23
N LYS A 190 -12.60 -6.10 -8.42
CA LYS A 190 -13.42 -7.28 -8.10
C LYS A 190 -13.77 -7.35 -6.60
N LEU A 191 -12.78 -7.11 -5.75
CA LEU A 191 -12.94 -7.09 -4.30
C LEU A 191 -13.90 -5.97 -3.87
N GLY A 192 -13.71 -4.76 -4.41
CA GLY A 192 -14.55 -3.59 -4.15
C GLY A 192 -15.97 -3.76 -4.63
N THR A 193 -16.16 -4.27 -5.85
CA THR A 193 -17.48 -4.52 -6.42
C THR A 193 -18.29 -5.51 -5.58
N ARG A 194 -17.64 -6.59 -5.11
CA ARG A 194 -18.29 -7.61 -4.30
C ARG A 194 -18.67 -7.14 -2.90
N ASN A 195 -17.84 -6.26 -2.33
CA ASN A 195 -18.02 -5.80 -0.95
C ASN A 195 -18.89 -4.55 -0.84
N PHE A 196 -18.72 -3.58 -1.74
CA PHE A 196 -19.29 -2.23 -1.60
C PHE A 196 -20.16 -1.79 -2.79
N GLY A 197 -20.14 -2.57 -3.87
CA GLY A 197 -20.86 -2.25 -5.11
C GLY A 197 -19.94 -1.75 -6.23
N GLU A 198 -20.45 -1.82 -7.45
CA GLU A 198 -19.65 -1.63 -8.67
C GLU A 198 -19.03 -0.23 -8.79
N SER A 199 -19.77 0.82 -8.44
CA SER A 199 -19.29 2.20 -8.50
C SER A 199 -18.06 2.40 -7.60
N ILE A 200 -18.09 1.85 -6.39
CA ILE A 200 -17.00 1.98 -5.42
C ILE A 200 -15.77 1.18 -5.88
N GLY A 201 -15.98 -0.04 -6.39
CA GLY A 201 -14.90 -0.83 -6.98
C GLY A 201 -14.22 -0.12 -8.15
N ARG A 202 -14.99 0.57 -9.01
CA ARG A 202 -14.45 1.36 -10.13
C ARG A 202 -13.65 2.56 -9.65
N ILE A 203 -14.16 3.33 -8.70
CA ILE A 203 -13.44 4.48 -8.14
C ILE A 203 -12.12 4.03 -7.52
N ALA A 204 -12.14 3.02 -6.64
CA ALA A 204 -10.94 2.52 -5.98
C ALA A 204 -9.88 2.03 -6.98
N ALA A 205 -10.28 1.27 -8.00
CA ALA A 205 -9.38 0.77 -9.02
C ALA A 205 -8.75 1.89 -9.86
N ILE A 206 -9.52 2.93 -10.21
CA ILE A 206 -9.00 4.10 -10.94
C ILE A 206 -8.03 4.90 -10.06
N LEU A 207 -8.35 5.13 -8.79
CA LEU A 207 -7.45 5.81 -7.85
C LEU A 207 -6.12 5.04 -7.72
N MET A 208 -6.17 3.71 -7.56
CA MET A 208 -4.97 2.87 -7.50
C MET A 208 -4.20 2.90 -8.83
N MET A 209 -4.88 2.87 -9.97
CA MET A 209 -4.26 2.93 -11.28
C MET A 209 -3.46 4.22 -11.47
N LEU A 210 -4.01 5.35 -11.05
CA LEU A 210 -3.45 6.69 -11.23
C LEU A 210 -2.53 7.12 -10.10
N SER A 211 -2.46 6.39 -9.00
CA SER A 211 -1.60 6.75 -7.87
C SER A 211 -0.12 6.67 -8.26
N PRO A 212 0.62 7.80 -8.16
CA PRO A 212 2.04 7.85 -8.52
C PRO A 212 2.90 6.89 -7.71
N HIS A 213 2.57 6.61 -6.45
CA HIS A 213 3.27 5.63 -5.64
C HIS A 213 3.36 4.26 -6.32
N PHE A 214 2.22 3.75 -6.81
CA PHE A 214 2.19 2.45 -7.47
C PHE A 214 2.88 2.46 -8.83
N MET A 215 2.97 3.63 -9.47
CA MET A 215 3.71 3.78 -10.74
C MET A 215 5.20 3.76 -10.48
N ILE A 216 5.69 4.58 -9.54
CA ILE A 216 7.10 4.73 -9.23
C ILE A 216 7.67 3.44 -8.64
N TYR A 217 7.07 2.91 -7.57
CA TYR A 217 7.53 1.65 -6.97
C TYR A 217 7.33 0.44 -7.89
N GLY A 218 6.33 0.48 -8.78
CA GLY A 218 6.15 -0.51 -9.83
C GLY A 218 7.26 -0.51 -10.89
N GLY A 219 7.91 0.63 -11.12
CA GLY A 219 9.07 0.76 -12.00
C GLY A 219 10.41 0.41 -11.37
N MET A 220 10.46 0.30 -10.03
CA MET A 220 11.69 -0.04 -9.29
C MET A 220 11.85 -1.56 -9.12
N HIS A 221 13.08 -2.01 -8.84
CA HIS A 221 13.39 -3.43 -8.60
C HIS A 221 13.23 -3.79 -7.11
N LEU A 222 12.01 -3.60 -6.59
CA LEU A 222 11.63 -3.81 -5.19
C LEU A 222 10.40 -4.72 -5.10
N LYS A 223 10.20 -5.42 -4.00
CA LYS A 223 9.17 -6.47 -3.81
C LYS A 223 7.73 -5.98 -3.60
N GLU A 224 7.53 -4.68 -3.43
CA GLU A 224 6.24 -4.10 -3.00
C GLU A 224 5.09 -4.39 -3.97
N THR A 225 5.35 -4.39 -5.28
CA THR A 225 4.31 -4.67 -6.29
C THR A 225 3.82 -6.10 -6.21
N GLU A 226 4.73 -7.05 -6.08
CA GLU A 226 4.43 -8.48 -5.94
C GLU A 226 3.69 -8.76 -4.62
N MET A 227 4.11 -8.12 -3.53
CA MET A 227 3.43 -8.22 -2.23
C MET A 227 1.99 -7.71 -2.32
N ILE A 228 1.75 -6.56 -2.98
CA ILE A 228 0.42 -5.99 -3.18
C ILE A 228 -0.44 -6.93 -4.04
N PHE A 229 0.12 -7.46 -5.10
CA PHE A 229 -0.58 -8.43 -5.97
C PHE A 229 -0.98 -9.69 -5.19
N LEU A 230 -0.05 -10.29 -4.45
CA LEU A 230 -0.32 -11.48 -3.63
C LEU A 230 -1.35 -11.21 -2.54
N MET A 231 -1.25 -10.06 -1.86
CA MET A 231 -2.19 -9.64 -0.83
C MET A 231 -3.61 -9.46 -1.40
N LEU A 232 -3.75 -8.74 -2.52
CA LEU A 232 -5.05 -8.53 -3.16
C LEU A 232 -5.63 -9.82 -3.71
N LEU A 233 -4.79 -10.70 -4.26
CA LEU A 233 -5.21 -12.02 -4.74
C LEU A 233 -5.68 -12.89 -3.57
N PHE A 234 -4.95 -12.89 -2.46
CA PHE A 234 -5.34 -13.60 -1.24
C PHE A 234 -6.69 -13.10 -0.71
N LEU A 235 -6.86 -11.78 -0.56
CA LEU A 235 -8.11 -11.20 -0.07
C LEU A 235 -9.27 -11.46 -1.02
N GLU A 236 -9.04 -11.36 -2.34
CA GLU A 236 -10.08 -11.62 -3.35
C GLU A 236 -10.53 -13.08 -3.31
N ARG A 237 -9.60 -14.03 -3.22
CA ARG A 237 -9.91 -15.46 -3.15
C ARG A 237 -10.55 -15.87 -1.83
N SER A 238 -10.06 -15.34 -0.72
CA SER A 238 -10.64 -15.58 0.60
C SER A 238 -12.07 -15.02 0.71
N ASP A 239 -12.28 -13.78 0.24
CA ASP A 239 -13.61 -13.17 0.22
C ASP A 239 -14.59 -13.92 -0.70
N TYR A 240 -14.12 -14.36 -1.88
CA TYR A 240 -14.91 -15.18 -2.80
C TYR A 240 -15.31 -16.51 -2.17
N MET A 241 -14.35 -17.22 -1.57
CA MET A 241 -14.58 -18.50 -0.90
C MET A 241 -15.59 -18.38 0.23
N ILE A 242 -15.44 -17.35 1.07
CA ILE A 242 -16.31 -17.11 2.23
C ILE A 242 -17.73 -16.76 1.78
N ARG A 243 -17.90 -15.79 0.87
CA ARG A 243 -19.23 -15.31 0.45
C ARG A 243 -20.01 -16.33 -0.37
N ASN A 244 -19.34 -17.03 -1.28
CA ASN A 244 -19.97 -18.03 -2.12
C ASN A 244 -20.08 -19.40 -1.42
N ARG A 245 -19.61 -19.51 -0.18
CA ARG A 245 -19.58 -20.76 0.59
C ARG A 245 -18.88 -21.91 -0.16
N SER A 246 -17.92 -21.54 -1.01
CA SER A 246 -17.18 -22.47 -1.87
C SER A 246 -15.98 -23.07 -1.12
N PHE A 247 -16.26 -23.89 -0.10
CA PHE A 247 -15.25 -24.52 0.76
C PHE A 247 -14.83 -25.89 0.23
N ASN A 248 -14.53 -25.96 -1.05
CA ASN A 248 -13.95 -27.16 -1.64
C ASN A 248 -12.42 -27.17 -1.44
N PHE A 249 -11.83 -28.36 -1.56
CA PHE A 249 -10.38 -28.56 -1.38
C PHE A 249 -9.55 -27.59 -2.23
N ARG A 250 -9.92 -27.39 -3.50
CA ARG A 250 -9.23 -26.48 -4.41
C ARG A 250 -9.21 -25.03 -3.90
N SER A 251 -10.36 -24.51 -3.44
CA SER A 251 -10.45 -23.13 -2.94
C SER A 251 -9.63 -22.92 -1.66
N ILE A 252 -9.68 -23.91 -0.76
CA ILE A 252 -8.91 -23.90 0.49
C ILE A 252 -7.41 -23.94 0.18
N SER A 253 -6.98 -24.87 -0.69
CA SER A 253 -5.57 -25.01 -1.07
C SER A 253 -5.01 -23.71 -1.68
N VAL A 254 -5.77 -23.04 -2.56
CA VAL A 254 -5.35 -21.75 -3.13
C VAL A 254 -5.15 -20.69 -2.05
N VAL A 255 -6.07 -20.57 -1.08
CA VAL A 255 -5.95 -19.60 0.00
C VAL A 255 -4.76 -19.92 0.90
N VAL A 256 -4.54 -21.20 1.23
CA VAL A 256 -3.39 -21.64 2.05
C VAL A 256 -2.06 -21.39 1.34
N VAL A 257 -1.96 -21.70 0.04
CA VAL A 257 -0.74 -21.45 -0.75
C VAL A 257 -0.46 -19.95 -0.84
N LEU A 258 -1.47 -19.12 -1.11
CA LEU A 258 -1.29 -17.67 -1.14
C LEU A 258 -0.86 -17.10 0.21
N MET A 259 -1.40 -17.63 1.31
CA MET A 259 -0.99 -17.24 2.66
C MET A 259 0.46 -17.66 2.93
N ALA A 260 0.87 -18.87 2.55
CA ALA A 260 2.26 -19.32 2.67
C ALA A 260 3.21 -18.43 1.86
N LEU A 261 2.83 -18.07 0.63
CA LEU A 261 3.61 -17.12 -0.17
C LEU A 261 3.73 -15.76 0.51
N LEU A 262 2.67 -15.23 1.13
CA LEU A 262 2.74 -13.97 1.88
C LEU A 262 3.75 -14.06 3.04
N PHE A 263 3.83 -15.20 3.73
CA PHE A 263 4.86 -15.42 4.77
C PHE A 263 6.28 -15.37 4.22
N THR A 264 6.54 -15.97 3.05
CA THR A 264 7.88 -15.96 2.44
C THR A 264 8.29 -14.61 1.91
N PHE A 265 7.34 -13.79 1.43
CA PHE A 265 7.62 -12.41 1.02
C PHE A 265 7.81 -11.48 2.21
N ARG A 266 6.97 -11.64 3.24
CA ARG A 266 7.08 -10.91 4.50
C ARG A 266 6.24 -11.54 5.59
N THR A 267 6.87 -11.98 6.66
CA THR A 267 6.21 -12.64 7.80
C THR A 267 5.02 -11.84 8.34
N ILE A 268 5.15 -10.52 8.45
CA ILE A 268 4.08 -9.62 8.90
C ILE A 268 2.82 -9.72 8.02
N LEU A 269 2.98 -9.83 6.69
CA LEU A 269 1.84 -9.98 5.79
C LEU A 269 1.13 -11.32 5.97
N GLY A 270 1.90 -12.39 6.12
CA GLY A 270 1.36 -13.72 6.40
C GLY A 270 0.57 -13.75 7.72
N LEU A 271 1.12 -13.17 8.79
CA LEU A 271 0.45 -13.04 10.08
C LEU A 271 -0.83 -12.21 10.00
N THR A 272 -0.77 -11.09 9.30
CA THR A 272 -1.96 -10.23 9.08
C THR A 272 -3.04 -10.97 8.29
N ALA A 273 -2.65 -11.73 7.27
CA ALA A 273 -3.55 -12.56 6.47
C ALA A 273 -4.22 -13.64 7.33
N LEU A 274 -3.43 -14.35 8.12
CA LEU A 274 -3.90 -15.36 9.07
C LEU A 274 -4.89 -14.77 10.07
N PHE A 275 -4.53 -13.67 10.73
CA PHE A 275 -5.37 -12.97 11.68
C PHE A 275 -6.70 -12.51 11.05
N SER A 276 -6.66 -11.92 9.86
CA SER A 276 -7.85 -11.41 9.20
C SER A 276 -8.84 -12.49 8.82
N VAL A 277 -8.37 -13.66 8.37
CA VAL A 277 -9.24 -14.81 8.09
C VAL A 277 -9.80 -15.39 9.39
N ALA A 278 -8.96 -15.60 10.42
CA ALA A 278 -9.43 -16.09 11.72
C ALA A 278 -10.51 -15.19 12.31
N LEU A 279 -10.29 -13.89 12.32
CA LEU A 279 -11.25 -12.91 12.83
C LEU A 279 -12.54 -12.90 11.99
N THR A 280 -12.44 -13.06 10.67
CA THR A 280 -13.61 -13.16 9.79
C THR A 280 -14.43 -14.40 10.09
N LEU A 281 -13.80 -15.52 10.31
CA LEU A 281 -14.48 -16.77 10.66
C LEU A 281 -15.23 -16.64 12.00
N LEU A 282 -14.66 -15.90 12.95
CA LEU A 282 -15.25 -15.66 14.26
C LEU A 282 -16.42 -14.66 14.21
N LEU A 283 -16.21 -13.50 13.58
CA LEU A 283 -17.08 -12.32 13.70
C LEU A 283 -18.07 -12.14 12.54
N SER A 284 -17.85 -12.78 11.38
CA SER A 284 -18.76 -12.62 10.24
C SER A 284 -20.17 -13.09 10.57
N SER A 285 -21.17 -12.52 9.92
CA SER A 285 -22.57 -12.85 10.19
C SER A 285 -22.87 -14.33 9.91
N LYS A 286 -23.85 -14.91 10.64
CA LYS A 286 -24.32 -16.29 10.39
C LYS A 286 -24.81 -16.51 8.96
N ARG A 287 -25.24 -15.43 8.27
CA ARG A 287 -25.62 -15.45 6.85
C ARG A 287 -24.44 -15.76 5.93
N VAL A 288 -23.22 -15.44 6.36
CA VAL A 288 -21.99 -15.65 5.58
C VAL A 288 -21.41 -17.04 5.85
N ILE A 289 -21.31 -17.46 7.11
CA ILE A 289 -20.71 -18.77 7.48
C ILE A 289 -21.58 -19.47 8.52
N SER A 290 -21.92 -20.75 8.30
CA SER A 290 -22.62 -21.58 9.28
C SER A 290 -21.71 -21.98 10.45
N MET A 291 -22.29 -22.17 11.65
CA MET A 291 -21.50 -22.48 12.87
C MET A 291 -20.63 -23.74 12.73
N GLY A 292 -21.12 -24.81 12.15
CA GLY A 292 -20.32 -26.05 11.98
C GLY A 292 -19.08 -25.84 11.12
N LYS A 293 -19.19 -25.06 10.04
CA LYS A 293 -18.05 -24.74 9.19
C LYS A 293 -17.03 -23.82 9.88
N ARG A 294 -17.48 -22.94 10.78
CA ARG A 294 -16.57 -22.11 11.59
C ARG A 294 -15.65 -22.96 12.45
N ILE A 295 -16.20 -23.96 13.13
CA ILE A 295 -15.44 -24.85 14.02
C ILE A 295 -14.37 -25.60 13.22
N VAL A 296 -14.74 -26.21 12.08
CA VAL A 296 -13.80 -26.92 11.22
C VAL A 296 -12.68 -25.98 10.74
N PHE A 297 -13.03 -24.77 10.29
CA PHE A 297 -12.02 -23.79 9.86
C PHE A 297 -11.12 -23.32 10.98
N LEU A 298 -11.66 -23.07 12.17
CA LEU A 298 -10.87 -22.70 13.33
C LEU A 298 -9.89 -23.79 13.74
N ILE A 299 -10.29 -25.05 13.65
CA ILE A 299 -9.40 -26.19 13.91
C ILE A 299 -8.31 -26.26 12.84
N VAL A 300 -8.67 -26.24 11.55
CA VAL A 300 -7.70 -26.30 10.44
C VAL A 300 -6.75 -25.11 10.50
N PHE A 301 -7.28 -23.89 10.67
CA PHE A 301 -6.47 -22.68 10.80
C PHE A 301 -5.62 -22.69 12.07
N GLY A 302 -6.13 -23.21 13.17
CA GLY A 302 -5.38 -23.38 14.41
C GLY A 302 -4.18 -24.33 14.23
N LEU A 303 -4.38 -25.46 13.56
CA LEU A 303 -3.31 -26.41 13.26
C LEU A 303 -2.28 -25.84 12.29
N VAL A 304 -2.73 -25.15 11.23
CA VAL A 304 -1.85 -24.47 10.29
C VAL A 304 -1.09 -23.35 11.01
N SER A 305 -1.75 -22.58 11.88
CA SER A 305 -1.11 -21.52 12.68
C SER A 305 -0.06 -22.08 13.64
N LEU A 306 -0.36 -23.19 14.32
CA LEU A 306 0.61 -23.85 15.19
C LEU A 306 1.84 -24.35 14.42
N TYR A 307 1.63 -24.87 13.21
CA TYR A 307 2.74 -25.30 12.36
C TYR A 307 3.61 -24.12 11.88
N PHE A 308 3.00 -23.01 11.45
CA PHE A 308 3.73 -21.83 10.96
C PHE A 308 4.22 -20.90 12.07
N VAL A 309 3.50 -20.78 13.20
CA VAL A 309 3.87 -19.89 14.32
C VAL A 309 4.76 -20.62 15.33
N GLY A 310 4.74 -21.95 15.35
CA GLY A 310 5.67 -22.75 16.17
C GLY A 310 7.09 -22.71 15.59
N GLY A 311 8.08 -22.29 16.36
CA GLY A 311 9.48 -22.35 15.99
C GLY A 311 10.01 -21.11 15.27
N ARG A 312 10.39 -21.21 13.99
CA ARG A 312 11.14 -20.16 13.25
C ARG A 312 10.40 -18.83 13.12
N ILE A 313 9.09 -18.84 12.91
CA ILE A 313 8.32 -17.59 12.80
C ILE A 313 8.18 -16.88 14.15
N ALA A 314 8.02 -17.64 15.23
CA ALA A 314 8.00 -17.08 16.57
C ALA A 314 9.32 -16.36 16.87
N SER A 315 10.47 -16.96 16.56
CA SER A 315 11.78 -16.33 16.74
C SER A 315 11.99 -15.10 15.82
N GLU A 316 11.43 -15.06 14.62
CA GLU A 316 11.47 -13.86 13.77
C GLU A 316 10.62 -12.72 14.35
N VAL A 317 9.42 -13.03 14.87
CA VAL A 317 8.55 -12.04 15.53
C VAL A 317 9.23 -11.52 16.80
N GLU A 318 9.84 -12.37 17.58
CA GLU A 318 10.60 -12.00 18.78
C GLU A 318 11.80 -11.10 18.44
N LYS A 319 12.59 -11.44 17.43
CA LYS A 319 13.68 -10.57 16.93
C LYS A 319 13.18 -9.21 16.47
N VAL A 320 12.06 -9.15 15.72
CA VAL A 320 11.46 -7.88 15.31
C VAL A 320 11.01 -7.08 16.52
N TRP A 321 10.49 -7.75 17.54
CA TRP A 321 10.05 -7.11 18.79
C TRP A 321 11.21 -6.59 19.61
N GLU A 322 12.27 -7.37 19.81
CA GLU A 322 13.49 -6.98 20.53
C GLU A 322 14.28 -5.87 19.80
N GLN A 323 14.40 -5.97 18.47
CA GLN A 323 15.07 -4.96 17.66
C GLN A 323 14.29 -3.64 17.58
N ARG A 324 13.01 -3.64 17.98
CA ARG A 324 12.15 -2.44 17.97
C ARG A 324 12.76 -1.31 18.80
N GLU A 325 13.16 -1.59 20.03
CA GLU A 325 13.73 -0.58 20.94
C GLU A 325 15.08 -0.07 20.44
N THR A 326 15.94 -0.98 20.00
CA THR A 326 17.27 -0.66 19.46
C THR A 326 17.17 0.15 18.16
N ASN A 327 16.30 -0.25 17.23
CA ASN A 327 16.11 0.47 15.97
C ASN A 327 15.40 1.82 16.18
N GLN A 328 14.48 1.92 17.13
CA GLN A 328 13.87 3.21 17.50
C GLN A 328 14.87 4.13 18.17
N SER A 329 15.70 3.63 19.08
CA SER A 329 16.73 4.43 19.76
C SER A 329 17.83 4.88 18.81
N ASN A 330 18.31 4.02 17.91
CA ASN A 330 19.34 4.36 16.93
C ASN A 330 18.85 5.41 15.90
N ARG A 331 17.64 5.26 15.39
CA ARG A 331 17.04 6.28 14.49
C ARG A 331 16.70 7.57 15.21
N HIS A 332 16.33 7.52 16.48
CA HIS A 332 16.10 8.71 17.30
C HIS A 332 17.41 9.39 17.65
N SER A 333 18.50 8.67 17.93
CA SER A 333 19.80 9.23 18.22
C SER A 333 20.46 9.92 17.03
N GLU A 334 20.20 9.46 15.80
CA GLU A 334 20.65 10.14 14.57
C GLU A 334 19.85 11.41 14.26
N ILE A 335 18.56 11.44 14.62
CA ILE A 335 17.66 12.56 14.29
C ILE A 335 17.58 13.61 15.41
N VAL A 336 17.78 13.21 16.68
CA VAL A 336 17.50 14.04 17.86
C VAL A 336 18.73 14.14 18.73
N ARG A 337 19.78 14.81 18.26
CA ARG A 337 20.91 15.15 19.14
C ARG A 337 20.63 16.32 20.10
N THR A 338 19.53 17.05 20.00
CA THR A 338 19.44 18.36 20.68
C THR A 338 18.16 18.72 21.43
N GLN A 339 17.00 18.09 21.21
CA GLN A 339 15.79 18.56 21.94
C GLN A 339 14.82 17.44 22.35
N SER A 340 14.57 17.33 23.66
CA SER A 340 13.63 16.36 24.26
C SER A 340 12.16 16.56 23.84
N LEU A 341 11.72 17.81 23.62
CA LEU A 341 10.34 18.14 23.18
C LEU A 341 10.02 17.63 21.77
N ALA A 342 10.96 17.72 20.83
CA ALA A 342 10.80 17.20 19.47
C ALA A 342 10.65 15.67 19.46
N LYS A 343 11.33 14.97 20.38
CA LYS A 343 11.22 13.51 20.54
C LYS A 343 9.82 13.09 21.00
N TYR A 344 9.26 13.78 21.98
CA TYR A 344 7.88 13.50 22.47
C TYR A 344 6.82 13.92 21.45
N ALA A 345 7.00 15.04 20.78
CA ALA A 345 6.09 15.50 19.72
C ALA A 345 6.07 14.51 18.53
N SER A 346 7.22 13.97 18.12
CA SER A 346 7.28 12.99 17.01
C SER A 346 6.58 11.69 17.37
N ALA A 347 6.79 11.16 18.58
CA ALA A 347 6.19 9.90 18.99
C ALA A 347 4.69 10.04 19.30
N SER A 348 4.27 11.15 19.91
CA SER A 348 2.92 11.29 20.45
C SER A 348 1.93 11.98 19.50
N VAL A 349 2.39 12.94 18.70
CA VAL A 349 1.54 13.74 17.79
C VAL A 349 1.57 13.20 16.36
N PHE A 350 2.75 12.86 15.87
CA PHE A 350 2.90 12.44 14.48
C PHE A 350 2.72 10.91 14.29
N ALA A 351 2.95 10.07 15.31
CA ALA A 351 2.74 8.64 15.18
C ALA A 351 1.27 8.28 14.83
N PRO A 352 0.23 8.86 15.45
CA PRO A 352 -1.14 8.64 15.01
C PRO A 352 -1.44 9.15 13.60
N MET A 353 -0.78 10.24 13.17
CA MET A 353 -0.95 10.80 11.83
C MET A 353 -0.21 9.99 10.75
N ILE A 354 0.80 9.22 11.13
CA ILE A 354 1.53 8.28 10.27
C ILE A 354 0.65 7.10 9.81
N PHE A 355 -0.49 6.85 10.48
CA PHE A 355 -1.51 5.96 9.93
C PHE A 355 -1.89 6.30 8.49
N THR A 356 -1.66 7.51 8.10
CA THR A 356 -2.13 8.01 6.84
C THR A 356 -1.08 8.02 5.77
N ILE A 357 0.15 8.32 6.02
CA ILE A 357 1.32 8.29 5.12
C ILE A 357 2.33 9.33 5.65
N PRO A 358 3.63 9.12 5.52
CA PRO A 358 4.60 10.17 5.82
C PRO A 358 4.30 11.44 5.01
N PHE A 359 4.17 12.55 5.69
CA PHE A 359 3.93 13.85 5.05
C PHE A 359 5.06 14.25 4.11
N PRO A 360 4.82 15.07 3.06
CA PRO A 360 5.87 15.50 2.17
C PRO A 360 6.90 16.33 2.92
N THR A 361 8.14 16.00 2.67
CA THR A 361 9.24 16.86 3.02
C THR A 361 9.46 17.84 1.87
N MET A 362 9.11 19.10 2.08
CA MET A 362 9.23 20.19 1.10
C MET A 362 10.45 21.06 1.37
N VAL A 363 11.34 20.61 2.26
CA VAL A 363 12.55 21.31 2.67
C VAL A 363 13.77 20.43 2.45
N GLU A 364 14.89 21.03 2.12
CA GLU A 364 16.17 20.34 2.02
C GLU A 364 16.77 20.12 3.41
N THR A 365 17.26 18.91 3.63
CA THR A 365 17.97 18.57 4.86
C THR A 365 19.29 17.89 4.51
N PRO A 366 20.39 18.17 5.24
CA PRO A 366 21.69 17.54 5.01
C PRO A 366 21.60 16.02 5.02
N GLY A 367 22.40 15.37 4.19
CA GLY A 367 22.42 13.92 4.06
C GLY A 367 21.33 13.30 3.17
N GLN A 368 20.43 14.12 2.61
CA GLN A 368 19.42 13.64 1.66
C GLN A 368 19.76 13.89 0.19
N GLU A 369 20.98 14.34 -0.08
CA GLU A 369 21.40 14.77 -1.42
C GLU A 369 21.31 13.67 -2.47
N THR A 370 21.71 12.46 -2.13
CA THR A 370 21.63 11.28 -3.01
C THR A 370 20.22 10.71 -3.17
N SER A 371 19.33 10.97 -2.20
CA SER A 371 17.94 10.49 -2.23
C SER A 371 16.95 11.53 -2.79
N ARG A 372 17.41 12.74 -3.13
CA ARG A 372 16.56 13.85 -3.61
C ARG A 372 15.74 13.52 -4.84
N MET A 373 16.31 12.79 -5.80
CA MET A 373 15.59 12.40 -7.02
C MET A 373 14.46 11.43 -6.74
N LEU A 374 14.64 10.56 -5.77
CA LEU A 374 13.57 9.72 -5.23
C LEU A 374 12.59 10.53 -4.40
N HIS A 375 13.08 11.45 -3.58
CA HIS A 375 12.27 12.27 -2.71
C HIS A 375 11.52 13.36 -3.46
N GLY A 376 12.00 13.86 -4.57
CA GLY A 376 11.22 14.73 -5.46
C GLY A 376 9.99 14.01 -6.00
N ALA A 377 10.15 12.75 -6.42
CA ALA A 377 9.02 11.87 -6.72
C ALA A 377 8.13 11.61 -5.49
N MET A 378 8.68 11.71 -4.31
CA MET A 378 7.98 11.52 -3.04
C MET A 378 7.16 12.73 -2.57
N VAL A 379 7.27 13.88 -3.20
CA VAL A 379 6.33 15.00 -3.01
C VAL A 379 4.89 14.55 -3.30
N VAL A 380 4.75 13.51 -4.11
CA VAL A 380 3.47 12.86 -4.44
C VAL A 380 2.90 11.96 -3.34
N LYS A 381 3.65 11.63 -2.32
CA LYS A 381 3.23 10.72 -1.23
C LYS A 381 1.90 11.08 -0.57
N ASN A 382 1.38 12.24 -0.82
CA ASN A 382 0.31 12.82 -0.04
C ASN A 382 -1.06 12.76 -0.66
N ILE A 383 -1.17 12.20 -1.84
CA ILE A 383 -2.49 12.04 -2.46
C ILE A 383 -3.41 11.26 -1.52
N MET A 384 -2.90 10.24 -0.83
CA MET A 384 -3.68 9.50 0.15
C MET A 384 -4.05 10.28 1.40
N SER A 385 -3.22 11.20 1.85
CA SER A 385 -3.56 12.02 3.01
C SER A 385 -4.87 12.80 2.82
N PHE A 386 -5.20 13.16 1.58
CA PHE A 386 -6.47 13.82 1.25
C PHE A 386 -7.69 12.91 1.39
N PHE A 387 -7.52 11.58 1.33
CA PHE A 387 -8.61 10.62 1.40
C PHE A 387 -8.73 9.89 2.74
N CYS A 388 -7.73 9.97 3.59
CA CYS A 388 -7.64 9.17 4.82
C CYS A 388 -8.82 9.30 5.74
N ILE A 389 -9.33 10.52 5.95
CA ILE A 389 -10.49 10.72 6.82
C ILE A 389 -11.71 9.96 6.31
N LEU A 390 -11.87 9.85 4.99
CA LEU A 390 -12.98 9.11 4.39
C LEU A 390 -12.84 7.61 4.64
N ALA A 391 -11.61 7.09 4.59
CA ALA A 391 -11.33 5.70 4.92
C ALA A 391 -11.59 5.42 6.41
N ILE A 392 -11.11 6.28 7.29
CA ILE A 392 -11.32 6.17 8.75
C ILE A 392 -12.82 6.22 9.09
N ILE A 393 -13.56 7.17 8.53
CA ILE A 393 -15.02 7.27 8.75
C ILE A 393 -15.72 5.98 8.35
N MET A 394 -15.36 5.40 7.21
CA MET A 394 -16.01 4.17 6.72
C MET A 394 -15.59 2.91 7.46
N LEU A 395 -14.46 2.91 8.14
CA LEU A 395 -14.08 1.83 9.05
C LEU A 395 -14.81 1.91 10.40
N VAL A 396 -15.01 3.13 10.92
CA VAL A 396 -15.53 3.36 12.28
C VAL A 396 -17.06 3.47 12.30
N LEU A 397 -17.66 4.16 11.34
CA LEU A 397 -19.08 4.46 11.32
C LEU A 397 -20.01 3.23 11.32
N PRO A 398 -19.71 2.15 10.57
CA PRO A 398 -20.51 0.93 10.60
C PRO A 398 -20.51 0.24 11.95
N ILE A 399 -19.42 0.34 12.73
CA ILE A 399 -19.33 -0.28 14.07
C ILE A 399 -20.34 0.33 15.01
N PHE A 400 -20.53 1.66 14.96
CA PHE A 400 -21.35 2.39 15.93
C PHE A 400 -22.79 2.65 15.47
N LYS A 401 -23.04 2.75 14.16
CA LYS A 401 -24.37 3.19 13.67
C LYS A 401 -25.17 2.14 12.91
N ILE A 402 -24.53 1.11 12.37
CA ILE A 402 -25.21 0.08 11.58
C ILE A 402 -24.64 -1.29 11.98
N PRO A 403 -25.14 -1.88 13.09
CA PRO A 403 -24.50 -3.01 13.76
C PRO A 403 -24.19 -4.24 12.89
N ASP A 404 -24.95 -4.50 11.81
CA ASP A 404 -24.77 -5.71 11.02
C ASP A 404 -23.97 -5.51 9.72
N THR A 405 -23.70 -4.29 9.30
CA THR A 405 -23.00 -4.04 8.02
C THR A 405 -21.49 -4.26 8.12
N TRP A 406 -20.86 -3.93 9.24
CA TRP A 406 -19.43 -4.12 9.42
C TRP A 406 -19.01 -5.60 9.36
N ARG A 407 -19.90 -6.51 9.81
CA ARG A 407 -19.66 -7.96 9.78
C ARG A 407 -19.48 -8.51 8.37
N ASN A 408 -19.93 -7.80 7.36
CA ASN A 408 -19.75 -8.17 5.96
C ASN A 408 -18.38 -7.77 5.41
N HIS A 409 -17.67 -6.87 6.08
CA HIS A 409 -16.40 -6.31 5.65
C HIS A 409 -15.24 -6.63 6.61
N VAL A 410 -15.45 -7.59 7.52
CA VAL A 410 -14.46 -7.96 8.56
C VAL A 410 -13.13 -8.34 7.93
N LEU A 411 -13.11 -9.13 6.84
CA LEU A 411 -11.87 -9.59 6.21
C LEU A 411 -10.98 -8.42 5.78
N ILE A 412 -11.55 -7.49 5.03
CA ILE A 412 -10.80 -6.35 4.48
C ILE A 412 -10.43 -5.36 5.59
N GLY A 413 -11.40 -5.05 6.46
CA GLY A 413 -11.21 -4.11 7.55
C GLY A 413 -10.20 -4.59 8.59
N SER A 414 -10.28 -5.86 9.00
CA SER A 414 -9.34 -6.43 9.96
C SER A 414 -7.93 -6.56 9.40
N PHE A 415 -7.79 -6.92 8.12
CA PHE A 415 -6.48 -6.92 7.46
C PHE A 415 -5.86 -5.53 7.47
N LEU A 416 -6.61 -4.50 7.04
CA LEU A 416 -6.13 -3.13 7.01
C LEU A 416 -5.74 -2.62 8.41
N ILE A 417 -6.63 -2.78 9.39
CA ILE A 417 -6.36 -2.30 10.76
C ILE A 417 -5.17 -3.04 11.37
N ALA A 418 -5.12 -4.37 11.28
CA ALA A 418 -4.01 -5.15 11.83
C ALA A 418 -2.68 -4.77 11.19
N TYR A 419 -2.64 -4.62 9.87
CA TYR A 419 -1.43 -4.22 9.16
C TYR A 419 -0.96 -2.82 9.57
N LEU A 420 -1.87 -1.84 9.65
CA LEU A 420 -1.54 -0.48 10.08
C LEU A 420 -1.08 -0.43 11.55
N VAL A 421 -1.73 -1.19 12.44
CA VAL A 421 -1.30 -1.29 13.85
C VAL A 421 0.13 -1.85 13.95
N ILE A 422 0.43 -2.94 13.24
CA ILE A 422 1.78 -3.52 13.23
C ILE A 422 2.78 -2.51 12.67
N LEU A 423 2.42 -1.81 11.59
CA LEU A 423 3.28 -0.82 10.97
C LEU A 423 3.62 0.34 11.93
N VAL A 424 2.63 0.86 12.66
CA VAL A 424 2.83 1.92 13.65
C VAL A 424 3.71 1.45 14.82
N LEU A 425 3.52 0.21 15.25
CA LEU A 425 4.34 -0.37 16.31
C LEU A 425 5.76 -0.73 15.84
N SER A 426 6.01 -0.77 14.54
CA SER A 426 7.32 -1.11 13.98
C SER A 426 8.21 0.13 13.79
N ALA A 427 9.53 -0.09 13.71
CA ALA A 427 10.49 0.96 13.35
C ALA A 427 10.32 1.49 11.92
N PHE A 428 9.50 0.83 11.11
CA PHE A 428 9.28 1.14 9.69
C PHE A 428 8.10 2.07 9.43
N ALA A 429 7.44 2.59 10.48
CA ALA A 429 6.30 3.50 10.35
C ALA A 429 6.60 4.74 9.49
N HIS A 430 7.85 5.19 9.45
CA HIS A 430 8.27 6.36 8.67
C HIS A 430 8.67 6.06 7.22
N ALA A 431 8.76 4.79 6.84
CA ALA A 431 9.18 4.42 5.49
C ALA A 431 7.96 4.17 4.59
N ASP A 432 7.79 5.01 3.57
CA ASP A 432 6.60 5.02 2.71
C ASP A 432 6.34 3.71 2.02
N ARG A 433 7.39 3.00 1.61
CA ARG A 433 7.25 1.73 0.89
C ARG A 433 6.45 0.68 1.66
N PHE A 434 6.49 0.75 3.00
CA PHE A 434 5.72 -0.19 3.83
C PHE A 434 4.24 0.16 3.89
N HIS A 435 3.87 1.43 3.70
CA HIS A 435 2.47 1.85 3.59
C HIS A 435 1.82 1.41 2.29
N LEU A 436 2.61 1.15 1.24
CA LEU A 436 2.09 0.76 -0.08
C LEU A 436 1.15 -0.44 -0.05
N VAL A 437 1.37 -1.39 0.85
CA VAL A 437 0.51 -2.58 0.98
C VAL A 437 -0.87 -2.22 1.52
N ALA A 438 -0.98 -1.24 2.41
CA ALA A 438 -2.26 -0.77 2.96
C ALA A 438 -3.05 0.08 1.96
N LEU A 439 -2.36 0.85 1.10
CA LEU A 439 -2.97 1.84 0.22
C LEU A 439 -4.13 1.36 -0.66
N PRO A 440 -4.10 0.16 -1.28
CA PRO A 440 -5.24 -0.32 -2.07
C PRO A 440 -6.52 -0.44 -1.24
N LEU A 441 -6.39 -0.90 0.00
CA LEU A 441 -7.53 -1.05 0.91
C LEU A 441 -8.00 0.31 1.43
N GLU A 442 -7.08 1.23 1.70
CA GLU A 442 -7.41 2.61 2.04
C GLU A 442 -8.16 3.31 0.89
N PHE A 443 -7.72 3.15 -0.36
CA PHE A 443 -8.47 3.64 -1.52
C PHE A 443 -9.87 3.04 -1.62
N LEU A 444 -10.02 1.77 -1.25
CA LEU A 444 -11.32 1.11 -1.28
C LEU A 444 -12.29 1.72 -0.25
N PHE A 445 -11.85 1.90 1.01
CA PHE A 445 -12.65 2.55 2.03
C PHE A 445 -12.85 4.04 1.77
N ALA A 446 -11.85 4.74 1.22
CA ALA A 446 -11.99 6.13 0.80
C ALA A 446 -13.02 6.28 -0.33
N ALA A 447 -12.99 5.41 -1.35
CA ALA A 447 -13.99 5.40 -2.41
C ALA A 447 -15.41 5.13 -1.86
N TYR A 448 -15.51 4.27 -0.84
CA TYR A 448 -16.76 4.06 -0.13
C TYR A 448 -17.21 5.35 0.57
N GLY A 449 -16.31 6.06 1.26
CA GLY A 449 -16.58 7.36 1.88
C GLY A 449 -16.98 8.45 0.88
N VAL A 450 -16.32 8.48 -0.28
CA VAL A 450 -16.65 9.40 -1.39
C VAL A 450 -18.12 9.27 -1.81
N SER A 451 -18.66 8.06 -1.82
CA SER A 451 -20.05 7.83 -2.21
C SER A 451 -21.07 8.51 -1.29
N PHE A 452 -20.71 8.89 -0.06
CA PHE A 452 -21.55 9.55 0.93
C PHE A 452 -21.35 11.08 1.04
N LEU A 453 -20.57 11.70 0.18
CA LEU A 453 -20.27 13.15 0.24
C LEU A 453 -21.46 14.08 0.00
N ASN A 454 -22.61 13.53 -0.43
CA ASN A 454 -23.88 14.27 -0.40
C ASN A 454 -24.33 14.61 1.03
N ASN A 455 -23.85 13.89 2.02
CA ASN A 455 -24.14 14.15 3.44
C ASN A 455 -23.31 15.36 3.91
N LYS A 456 -24.01 16.43 4.35
CA LYS A 456 -23.39 17.68 4.84
C LYS A 456 -22.37 17.45 5.96
N LYS A 457 -22.64 16.50 6.88
CA LYS A 457 -21.70 16.19 7.99
C LYS A 457 -20.39 15.59 7.49
N ILE A 458 -20.45 14.63 6.54
CA ILE A 458 -19.24 14.01 5.97
C ILE A 458 -18.45 15.05 5.16
N ARG A 459 -19.15 15.91 4.43
CA ARG A 459 -18.52 17.00 3.69
C ARG A 459 -17.83 18.01 4.61
N SER A 460 -18.45 18.36 5.73
CA SER A 460 -17.85 19.24 6.74
C SER A 460 -16.61 18.61 7.39
N LEU A 461 -16.68 17.32 7.75
CA LEU A 461 -15.53 16.59 8.30
C LEU A 461 -14.38 16.53 7.30
N TYR A 462 -14.66 16.36 6.02
CA TYR A 462 -13.64 16.42 4.98
C TYR A 462 -12.96 17.79 4.89
N THR A 463 -13.72 18.87 5.00
CA THR A 463 -13.17 20.24 5.00
C THR A 463 -12.25 20.47 6.22
N TYR A 464 -12.69 20.10 7.42
CA TYR A 464 -11.85 20.19 8.62
C TYR A 464 -10.58 19.35 8.51
N TRP A 465 -10.69 18.16 7.90
CA TRP A 465 -9.52 17.33 7.63
C TRP A 465 -8.50 18.02 6.71
N LEU A 466 -8.96 18.69 5.66
CA LEU A 466 -8.06 19.41 4.76
C LEU A 466 -7.32 20.56 5.47
N VAL A 467 -8.00 21.27 6.38
CA VAL A 467 -7.35 22.29 7.22
C VAL A 467 -6.30 21.63 8.14
N LEU A 468 -6.64 20.49 8.75
CA LEU A 468 -5.68 19.75 9.56
C LEU A 468 -4.48 19.27 8.72
N MET A 469 -4.71 18.80 7.49
CA MET A 469 -3.62 18.40 6.58
C MET A 469 -2.72 19.58 6.23
N PHE A 470 -3.26 20.75 5.96
CA PHE A 470 -2.45 21.96 5.75
C PHE A 470 -1.53 22.24 6.93
N VAL A 471 -2.08 22.27 8.14
CA VAL A 471 -1.30 22.49 9.37
C VAL A 471 -0.24 21.40 9.54
N ALA A 472 -0.61 20.14 9.28
CA ALA A 472 0.30 19.00 9.40
C ALA A 472 1.46 19.08 8.38
N PHE A 473 1.23 19.55 7.15
CA PHE A 473 2.30 19.75 6.17
C PHE A 473 3.31 20.79 6.62
N VAL A 474 2.83 21.93 7.09
CA VAL A 474 3.71 23.02 7.59
C VAL A 474 4.48 22.57 8.83
N ALA A 475 3.79 21.96 9.81
CA ALA A 475 4.38 21.47 11.05
C ALA A 475 5.42 20.35 10.80
N TRP A 476 5.18 19.47 9.84
CA TRP A 476 6.13 18.42 9.48
C TRP A 476 7.44 18.96 8.94
N ASN A 477 7.38 19.97 8.08
CA ASN A 477 8.57 20.61 7.52
C ASN A 477 9.35 21.39 8.60
N TRP A 478 8.63 22.11 9.49
CA TRP A 478 9.24 22.70 10.67
C TRP A 478 9.95 21.66 11.54
N PHE A 479 9.26 20.55 11.84
CA PHE A 479 9.82 19.47 12.65
C PHE A 479 11.09 18.86 12.02
N LYS A 480 11.11 18.72 10.69
CA LYS A 480 12.28 18.21 9.96
C LYS A 480 13.50 19.10 10.09
N LEU A 481 13.32 20.41 10.10
CA LEU A 481 14.39 21.41 10.26
C LEU A 481 14.80 21.53 11.73
N SER A 482 13.84 21.71 12.63
CA SER A 482 14.09 21.86 14.07
C SER A 482 14.75 20.63 14.68
N GLY A 483 14.32 19.42 14.30
CA GLY A 483 14.94 18.17 14.76
C GLY A 483 16.40 17.98 14.33
N ARG A 484 16.90 18.81 13.41
CA ARG A 484 18.30 18.86 12.96
C ARG A 484 19.06 20.10 13.42
N GLY A 485 18.44 20.93 14.25
CA GLY A 485 19.06 22.17 14.75
C GLY A 485 19.32 23.21 13.66
N MET A 486 18.51 23.19 12.58
CA MET A 486 18.65 24.14 11.46
C MET A 486 17.83 25.43 11.69
N ILE A 487 16.78 25.30 12.52
CA ILE A 487 15.93 26.43 12.98
C ILE A 487 15.56 26.24 14.44
#